data_9fcc79afc9e9f8756b1961769a1113ec
#
_entry.id   9fcc79afc9e9f8756b1961769a1113ec
#
_cell.length_a   1.000
_cell.length_b   1.000
_cell.length_c   1.000
_cell.angle_alpha   90.00
_cell.angle_beta   90.00
_cell.angle_gamma   90.00
#
_symmetry.space_group_name_H-M   'P 1'
#
loop_
_entity.id
_entity.type
_entity.pdbx_description
1 polymer ?
#
loop_
_entity_poly.entity_id
_entity_poly.type
_entity_poly.pdbx_seq_one_letter_code
_entity_poly.pdbx_strand_id
1 'polypeptide(L)'
;MRLLRRALLGLLSLAVLAVGVGLYFIAYPNLPQYQPPQALHYLEQWSDADRQRYYYTPQGTQVKGLQYDWLTALELPFSTDRFAAPEYLARFGFLVDPAQAPSAANPGNLPVGFARHEDDSGRSYLDVTCAACHTGELRYEGQVLRIDGGAAMHSLASTVPTLRGGSFGQALGMSMAFTYYNPFKFRRFAREVLGERYEQERDLLRRDFKQVLDRLLGTAYNDWHRGLYPTEEGFGRTDAFGRIANSVFGDAIDPANYRVANAPVSYPHLWDIWKFDWVQWNGSAMQPMARNIGEALGVGAPLQLLQANGAPIAEAERYASGVRVRDLHRLETTLMQLAPPRWSEAVLGPVDLEQASLGRALYKENCAHCHDARPKPVDKRFAAERDPEWRMKVVPTSFVGTDPTTADNIADHRFDLTRLGWTQDELDRLDVQLYGASSGPLDLANLSSAKGLAYITAYVEERAYREAGIAAPERARYDGFGLPIGVQELRGYKARPLDGIWATPPFLHNGSVPNLFQLLSPVAERQKQFWVGSREFDPRHVGIRTERFAGGFLLDTAITGNGNRGHEFRAGCRGNGVIGRALAPHERWALVEYLKVLGDPAFEARLTDIPPQPYNPGPACP
;
A
#
# COMPACT_ATOMS: atom_id res chain seq x y z
N MET A 1 -25.90 55.83 0.06
CA MET A 1 -24.51 55.46 -0.29
C MET A 1 -23.69 54.94 0.92
N ARG A 2 -23.59 55.67 2.06
CA ARG A 2 -22.76 55.25 3.22
C ARG A 2 -23.21 53.93 3.88
N LEU A 3 -24.51 53.66 3.98
CA LEU A 3 -25.08 52.42 4.52
C LEU A 3 -24.79 51.22 3.60
N LEU A 4 -24.97 51.38 2.30
CA LEU A 4 -24.67 50.34 1.31
C LEU A 4 -23.19 49.97 1.31
N ARG A 5 -22.29 50.93 1.41
CA ARG A 5 -20.85 50.72 1.49
C ARG A 5 -20.44 49.99 2.78
N ARG A 6 -21.10 50.28 3.91
CA ARG A 6 -20.87 49.55 5.18
C ARG A 6 -21.40 48.12 5.12
N ALA A 7 -22.56 47.90 4.51
CA ALA A 7 -23.10 46.56 4.29
C ALA A 7 -22.21 45.71 3.36
N LEU A 8 -21.73 46.30 2.26
CA LEU A 8 -20.78 45.63 1.34
C LEU A 8 -19.45 45.31 2.03
N LEU A 9 -18.89 46.20 2.82
CA LEU A 9 -17.68 45.94 3.59
C LEU A 9 -17.90 44.84 4.65
N GLY A 10 -19.06 44.84 5.31
CA GLY A 10 -19.45 43.78 6.26
C GLY A 10 -19.58 42.42 5.58
N LEU A 11 -20.21 42.33 4.39
CA LEU A 11 -20.31 41.11 3.61
C LEU A 11 -18.94 40.60 3.12
N LEU A 12 -18.08 41.53 2.67
CA LEU A 12 -16.72 41.17 2.24
C LEU A 12 -15.90 40.65 3.43
N SER A 13 -16.00 41.28 4.61
CA SER A 13 -15.32 40.82 5.81
C SER A 13 -15.80 39.44 6.25
N LEU A 14 -17.10 39.17 6.18
CA LEU A 14 -17.66 37.86 6.48
C LEU A 14 -17.21 36.80 5.46
N ALA A 15 -17.16 37.13 4.17
CA ALA A 15 -16.66 36.24 3.14
C ALA A 15 -15.18 35.91 3.36
N VAL A 16 -14.34 36.90 3.66
CA VAL A 16 -12.91 36.71 3.97
C VAL A 16 -12.73 35.84 5.22
N LEU A 17 -13.54 36.09 6.26
CA LEU A 17 -13.52 35.27 7.47
C LEU A 17 -13.94 33.81 7.17
N ALA A 18 -15.00 33.60 6.41
CA ALA A 18 -15.47 32.27 6.03
C ALA A 18 -14.42 31.50 5.22
N VAL A 19 -13.77 32.17 4.25
CA VAL A 19 -12.65 31.61 3.48
C VAL A 19 -11.46 31.28 4.41
N GLY A 20 -11.11 32.18 5.32
CA GLY A 20 -10.02 31.96 6.29
C GLY A 20 -10.29 30.77 7.21
N VAL A 21 -11.50 30.66 7.72
CA VAL A 21 -11.95 29.52 8.54
C VAL A 21 -11.93 28.21 7.71
N GLY A 22 -12.41 28.25 6.47
CA GLY A 22 -12.36 27.09 5.57
C GLY A 22 -10.92 26.63 5.30
N LEU A 23 -10.03 27.56 4.98
CA LEU A 23 -8.60 27.29 4.79
C LEU A 23 -7.94 26.73 6.05
N TYR A 24 -8.32 27.22 7.23
CA TYR A 24 -7.82 26.68 8.50
C TYR A 24 -8.19 25.21 8.68
N PHE A 25 -9.45 24.82 8.46
CA PHE A 25 -9.87 23.44 8.58
C PHE A 25 -9.26 22.51 7.51
N ILE A 26 -9.02 23.02 6.29
CA ILE A 26 -8.32 22.26 5.24
C ILE A 26 -6.84 22.07 5.61
N ALA A 27 -6.21 23.10 6.17
CA ALA A 27 -4.79 23.08 6.53
C ALA A 27 -4.50 22.25 7.80
N TYR A 28 -5.48 22.16 8.69
CA TYR A 28 -5.40 21.35 9.92
C TYR A 28 -6.51 20.31 9.92
N PRO A 29 -6.31 19.21 9.19
CA PRO A 29 -7.31 18.16 9.14
C PRO A 29 -7.56 17.55 10.52
N ASN A 30 -8.78 17.08 10.75
CA ASN A 30 -9.14 16.38 11.97
C ASN A 30 -8.52 14.97 11.94
N LEU A 31 -7.36 14.83 12.57
CA LEU A 31 -6.58 13.60 12.64
C LEU A 31 -6.55 13.07 14.08
N PRO A 32 -6.31 11.78 14.30
CA PRO A 32 -6.08 11.21 15.61
C PRO A 32 -4.99 11.97 16.37
N GLN A 33 -5.12 12.03 17.69
CA GLN A 33 -4.03 12.55 18.51
C GLN A 33 -2.93 11.51 18.63
N TYR A 34 -1.69 11.95 18.53
CA TYR A 34 -0.55 11.09 18.80
C TYR A 34 -0.49 10.75 20.29
N GLN A 35 -0.39 9.47 20.57
CA GLN A 35 -0.15 8.95 21.91
C GLN A 35 1.18 8.19 21.89
N PRO A 36 2.21 8.67 22.62
CA PRO A 36 3.47 7.93 22.68
C PRO A 36 3.25 6.55 23.33
N PRO A 37 3.95 5.50 22.88
CA PRO A 37 3.86 4.19 23.51
C PRO A 37 4.45 4.24 24.93
N GLN A 38 3.85 3.48 25.86
CA GLN A 38 4.46 3.24 27.17
C GLN A 38 5.67 2.29 27.02
N ALA A 39 5.52 1.26 26.19
CA ALA A 39 6.61 0.39 25.75
C ALA A 39 6.38 -0.04 24.30
N LEU A 40 7.45 -0.07 23.52
CA LEU A 40 7.46 -0.54 22.14
C LEU A 40 8.22 -1.88 22.10
N HIS A 41 7.52 -2.92 21.66
CA HIS A 41 8.07 -4.26 21.50
C HIS A 41 8.23 -4.57 20.02
N TYR A 42 9.46 -4.88 19.62
CA TYR A 42 9.75 -5.48 18.32
C TYR A 42 9.62 -6.98 18.45
N LEU A 43 8.83 -7.58 17.57
CA LEU A 43 8.71 -9.04 17.52
C LEU A 43 9.97 -9.68 16.92
N GLU A 44 10.26 -10.92 17.31
CA GLU A 44 11.39 -11.71 16.82
C GLU A 44 11.12 -12.24 15.39
N GLN A 45 10.98 -11.34 14.43
CA GLN A 45 10.72 -11.69 13.03
C GLN A 45 12.02 -11.78 12.21
N TRP A 46 13.03 -10.97 12.56
CA TRP A 46 14.35 -10.89 11.94
C TRP A 46 15.31 -10.05 12.79
N SER A 47 16.56 -9.88 12.31
CA SER A 47 17.55 -9.07 13.00
C SER A 47 17.26 -7.55 12.91
N ASP A 48 17.82 -6.77 13.85
CA ASP A 48 17.73 -5.31 13.79
C ASP A 48 18.40 -4.73 12.53
N ALA A 49 19.46 -5.37 12.05
CA ALA A 49 20.13 -4.96 10.82
C ALA A 49 19.27 -5.17 9.58
N ASP A 50 18.48 -6.26 9.54
CA ASP A 50 17.51 -6.51 8.48
C ASP A 50 16.34 -5.51 8.55
N ARG A 51 15.86 -5.23 9.77
CA ARG A 51 14.83 -4.21 10.02
C ARG A 51 15.27 -2.83 9.50
N GLN A 52 16.48 -2.38 9.84
CA GLN A 52 16.99 -1.09 9.38
C GLN A 52 17.15 -1.03 7.86
N ARG A 53 17.61 -2.10 7.22
CA ARG A 53 17.66 -2.20 5.75
C ARG A 53 16.27 -2.10 5.16
N TYR A 54 15.30 -2.83 5.68
CA TYR A 54 13.93 -2.81 5.22
C TYR A 54 13.27 -1.44 5.38
N TYR A 55 13.50 -0.75 6.50
CA TYR A 55 12.91 0.55 6.77
C TYR A 55 13.44 1.65 5.86
N TYR A 56 14.74 1.65 5.55
CA TYR A 56 15.39 2.83 4.98
C TYR A 56 16.22 2.56 3.72
N THR A 57 16.09 1.43 3.06
CA THR A 57 16.68 1.23 1.73
C THR A 57 15.82 1.94 0.67
N PRO A 58 16.34 2.96 -0.03
CA PRO A 58 15.58 3.72 -1.02
C PRO A 58 15.17 2.86 -2.21
N GLN A 59 14.01 3.15 -2.79
CA GLN A 59 13.47 2.45 -3.96
C GLN A 59 13.51 3.32 -5.23
N GLY A 60 13.76 4.63 -5.07
CA GLY A 60 13.72 5.60 -6.15
C GLY A 60 12.34 6.20 -6.40
N THR A 61 11.45 6.16 -5.41
CA THR A 61 10.09 6.71 -5.54
C THR A 61 10.07 8.22 -5.68
N GLN A 62 11.03 8.93 -5.08
CA GLN A 62 11.25 10.39 -5.15
C GLN A 62 10.00 11.25 -4.89
N VAL A 63 8.86 10.66 -4.55
CA VAL A 63 7.58 11.33 -4.26
C VAL A 63 7.30 12.51 -5.20
N LYS A 64 7.26 12.26 -6.51
CA LYS A 64 7.06 13.29 -7.56
C LYS A 64 8.10 14.43 -7.54
N GLY A 65 9.31 14.16 -7.04
CA GLY A 65 10.42 15.12 -7.00
C GLY A 65 10.51 15.97 -5.74
N LEU A 66 9.85 15.56 -4.66
CA LEU A 66 9.96 16.21 -3.35
C LEU A 66 11.37 15.96 -2.76
N GLN A 67 12.12 17.04 -2.51
CA GLN A 67 13.42 16.90 -1.88
C GLN A 67 13.30 16.62 -0.38
N TYR A 68 14.22 15.81 0.15
CA TYR A 68 14.24 15.43 1.55
C TYR A 68 14.36 16.63 2.50
N ASP A 69 15.31 17.53 2.19
CA ASP A 69 15.56 18.72 2.99
C ASP A 69 14.40 19.72 2.94
N TRP A 70 13.58 19.67 1.89
CA TRP A 70 12.37 20.50 1.84
C TRP A 70 11.34 20.01 2.84
N LEU A 71 11.13 18.69 2.93
CA LEU A 71 10.17 18.14 3.89
C LEU A 71 10.55 18.50 5.32
N THR A 72 11.83 18.37 5.68
CA THR A 72 12.31 18.64 7.03
C THR A 72 12.29 20.13 7.38
N ALA A 73 12.48 21.02 6.39
CA ALA A 73 12.45 22.48 6.57
C ALA A 73 11.03 23.09 6.51
N LEU A 74 10.02 22.34 6.01
CA LEU A 74 8.65 22.85 5.91
C LEU A 74 8.07 23.17 7.28
N GLU A 75 7.34 24.29 7.35
CA GLU A 75 6.51 24.68 8.50
C GLU A 75 5.03 24.34 8.24
N LEU A 76 4.27 24.14 9.31
CA LEU A 76 2.81 24.05 9.23
C LEU A 76 2.19 25.37 8.75
N PRO A 77 1.01 25.36 8.10
CA PRO A 77 0.47 26.55 7.41
C PRO A 77 0.40 27.82 8.25
N PHE A 78 -0.11 27.74 9.49
CA PHE A 78 -0.35 28.90 10.34
C PHE A 78 0.56 28.98 11.58
N SER A 79 1.60 28.15 11.67
CA SER A 79 2.59 28.18 12.74
C SER A 79 4.01 28.08 12.18
N THR A 80 5.00 28.11 13.07
CA THR A 80 6.41 27.83 12.75
C THR A 80 6.81 26.41 13.12
N ASP A 81 5.86 25.60 13.60
CA ASP A 81 6.11 24.19 13.91
C ASP A 81 6.46 23.43 12.65
N ARG A 82 7.31 22.42 12.80
CA ARG A 82 7.77 21.63 11.67
C ARG A 82 6.69 20.67 11.15
N PHE A 83 6.50 20.66 9.84
CA PHE A 83 5.64 19.67 9.21
C PHE A 83 6.16 18.24 9.46
N ALA A 84 7.48 18.06 9.41
CA ALA A 84 8.15 16.78 9.62
C ALA A 84 8.29 16.39 11.11
N ALA A 85 7.68 17.15 12.05
CA ALA A 85 7.70 16.75 13.45
C ALA A 85 7.12 15.35 13.63
N PRO A 86 7.82 14.42 14.33
CA PRO A 86 7.39 13.03 14.48
C PRO A 86 5.96 12.91 15.02
N GLU A 87 5.58 13.74 15.99
CA GLU A 87 4.25 13.74 16.60
C GLU A 87 3.16 14.18 15.62
N TYR A 88 3.49 15.08 14.68
CA TYR A 88 2.56 15.51 13.65
C TYR A 88 2.39 14.43 12.58
N LEU A 89 3.49 13.85 12.10
CA LEU A 89 3.44 12.77 11.11
C LEU A 89 2.76 11.51 11.66
N ALA A 90 2.96 11.21 12.94
CA ALA A 90 2.28 10.09 13.62
C ALA A 90 0.75 10.21 13.63
N ARG A 91 0.20 11.43 13.58
CA ARG A 91 -1.26 11.65 13.50
C ARG A 91 -1.87 11.14 12.17
N PHE A 92 -1.08 11.09 11.10
CA PHE A 92 -1.49 10.46 9.84
C PHE A 92 -1.39 8.93 9.89
N GLY A 93 -0.92 8.37 10.99
CA GLY A 93 -0.71 6.93 11.16
C GLY A 93 0.67 6.44 10.77
N PHE A 94 1.62 7.31 10.40
CA PHE A 94 3.01 6.91 10.20
C PHE A 94 3.64 6.48 11.52
N LEU A 95 4.57 5.53 11.43
CA LEU A 95 5.20 4.94 12.58
C LEU A 95 6.48 5.69 12.92
N VAL A 96 6.53 6.25 14.11
CA VAL A 96 7.74 6.89 14.64
C VAL A 96 8.42 5.97 15.65
N ASP A 97 9.74 6.02 15.69
CA ASP A 97 10.52 5.32 16.69
C ASP A 97 11.29 6.36 17.52
N PRO A 98 10.83 6.63 18.76
CA PRO A 98 11.47 7.63 19.62
C PRO A 98 12.90 7.28 20.02
N ALA A 99 13.26 5.99 19.99
CA ALA A 99 14.60 5.50 20.35
C ALA A 99 15.56 5.45 19.16
N GLN A 100 15.07 5.69 17.93
CA GLN A 100 15.90 5.61 16.74
C GLN A 100 16.84 6.81 16.63
N ALA A 101 18.15 6.53 16.49
CA ALA A 101 19.13 7.55 16.17
C ALA A 101 19.08 7.92 14.67
N PRO A 102 19.36 9.19 14.32
CA PRO A 102 19.54 9.59 12.92
C PRO A 102 20.59 8.72 12.22
N SER A 103 20.34 8.40 10.95
CA SER A 103 21.26 7.63 10.11
C SER A 103 21.52 8.35 8.78
N ALA A 104 22.47 7.91 7.99
CA ALA A 104 22.75 8.48 6.67
C ALA A 104 21.53 8.36 5.73
N ALA A 105 20.77 7.28 5.84
CA ALA A 105 19.55 7.07 5.06
C ALA A 105 18.31 7.78 5.64
N ASN A 106 18.37 8.22 6.90
CA ASN A 106 17.29 8.97 7.56
C ASN A 106 17.86 9.98 8.57
N PRO A 107 18.56 11.04 8.09
CA PRO A 107 19.21 12.01 8.97
C PRO A 107 18.21 12.89 9.74
N GLY A 108 17.00 13.07 9.22
CA GLY A 108 15.94 13.84 9.88
C GLY A 108 15.09 13.04 10.86
N ASN A 109 15.44 11.79 11.14
CA ASN A 109 14.67 10.88 11.99
C ASN A 109 13.16 10.84 11.63
N LEU A 110 12.88 10.78 10.33
CA LEU A 110 11.52 10.67 9.80
C LEU A 110 10.92 9.29 10.12
N PRO A 111 9.60 9.12 9.99
CA PRO A 111 8.93 7.85 10.26
C PRO A 111 9.48 6.66 9.47
N VAL A 112 9.16 5.46 9.94
CA VAL A 112 9.46 4.19 9.25
C VAL A 112 9.03 4.27 7.79
N GLY A 113 9.93 3.91 6.89
CA GLY A 113 9.69 3.93 5.46
C GLY A 113 9.93 5.27 4.76
N PHE A 114 10.39 6.29 5.47
CA PHE A 114 10.80 7.56 4.88
C PHE A 114 12.33 7.62 4.84
N ALA A 115 12.90 7.48 3.65
CA ALA A 115 14.34 7.43 3.45
C ALA A 115 14.85 8.63 2.64
N ARG A 116 16.12 8.96 2.82
CA ARG A 116 16.84 9.91 1.98
C ARG A 116 17.49 9.17 0.82
N HIS A 117 17.27 9.66 -0.37
CA HIS A 117 17.88 9.16 -1.60
C HIS A 117 18.63 10.30 -2.30
N GLU A 118 19.87 10.10 -2.64
CA GLU A 118 20.64 11.03 -3.48
C GLU A 118 20.72 10.50 -4.91
N ASP A 119 20.45 11.38 -5.90
CA ASP A 119 20.69 11.09 -7.30
C ASP A 119 22.15 11.37 -7.69
N ASP A 120 22.53 11.01 -8.91
CA ASP A 120 23.90 11.18 -9.41
C ASP A 120 24.34 12.65 -9.49
N SER A 121 23.40 13.60 -9.42
CA SER A 121 23.68 15.04 -9.36
C SER A 121 23.88 15.56 -7.93
N GLY A 122 23.77 14.71 -6.91
CA GLY A 122 23.86 15.07 -5.51
C GLY A 122 22.60 15.73 -4.94
N ARG A 123 21.46 15.69 -5.65
CA ARG A 123 20.18 16.13 -5.10
C ARG A 123 19.56 15.05 -4.25
N SER A 124 19.13 15.43 -3.07
CA SER A 124 18.49 14.47 -2.15
C SER A 124 16.96 14.56 -2.24
N TYR A 125 16.32 13.41 -2.41
CA TYR A 125 14.88 13.27 -2.49
C TYR A 125 14.32 12.51 -1.29
N LEU A 126 13.06 12.79 -0.95
CA LEU A 126 12.28 11.92 -0.10
C LEU A 126 11.94 10.64 -0.86
N ASP A 127 12.30 9.51 -0.30
CA ASP A 127 11.92 8.19 -0.79
C ASP A 127 10.94 7.53 0.18
N VAL A 128 9.84 7.01 -0.33
CA VAL A 128 8.89 6.22 0.46
C VAL A 128 9.08 4.75 0.11
N THR A 129 9.57 3.98 1.09
CA THR A 129 9.92 2.58 0.93
C THR A 129 8.73 1.64 1.20
N CYS A 130 8.86 0.33 0.88
CA CYS A 130 7.87 -0.70 1.22
C CYS A 130 7.43 -0.63 2.69
N ALA A 131 8.36 -0.29 3.59
CA ALA A 131 8.10 -0.28 5.01
C ALA A 131 7.07 0.76 5.44
N ALA A 132 6.88 1.84 4.68
CA ALA A 132 5.86 2.85 4.99
C ALA A 132 4.44 2.27 4.96
N CYS A 133 4.16 1.39 3.98
CA CYS A 133 2.85 0.74 3.79
C CYS A 133 2.77 -0.65 4.43
N HIS A 134 3.92 -1.31 4.61
CA HIS A 134 3.99 -2.69 5.08
C HIS A 134 4.75 -2.84 6.41
N THR A 135 4.53 -1.91 7.35
CA THR A 135 4.87 -2.08 8.75
C THR A 135 3.66 -1.71 9.58
N GLY A 136 3.16 -2.65 10.37
CA GLY A 136 2.00 -2.48 11.23
C GLY A 136 2.38 -2.14 12.66
N GLU A 137 1.38 -1.72 13.43
CA GLU A 137 1.50 -1.51 14.87
C GLU A 137 0.16 -1.83 15.53
N LEU A 138 0.20 -2.64 16.59
CA LEU A 138 -0.96 -2.96 17.40
C LEU A 138 -0.72 -2.47 18.83
N ARG A 139 -1.75 -1.92 19.46
CA ARG A 139 -1.74 -1.37 20.82
C ARG A 139 -2.69 -2.12 21.72
N TYR A 140 -2.21 -2.54 22.87
CA TYR A 140 -3.03 -3.17 23.88
C TYR A 140 -2.56 -2.74 25.28
N GLU A 141 -3.44 -2.14 26.06
CA GLU A 141 -3.16 -1.68 27.44
C GLU A 141 -1.89 -0.85 27.56
N GLY A 142 -1.67 0.08 26.61
CA GLY A 142 -0.50 0.96 26.58
C GLY A 142 0.79 0.31 26.04
N GLN A 143 0.80 -1.01 25.86
CA GLN A 143 1.89 -1.73 25.20
C GLN A 143 1.71 -1.65 23.68
N VAL A 144 2.79 -1.60 22.96
CA VAL A 144 2.80 -1.49 21.49
C VAL A 144 3.62 -2.63 20.90
N LEU A 145 3.03 -3.37 19.97
CA LEU A 145 3.71 -4.38 19.17
C LEU A 145 3.99 -3.83 17.78
N ARG A 146 5.24 -3.78 17.37
CA ARG A 146 5.65 -3.45 16.00
C ARG A 146 5.67 -4.72 15.15
N ILE A 147 4.95 -4.69 14.03
CA ILE A 147 4.76 -5.82 13.12
C ILE A 147 5.46 -5.51 11.80
N ASP A 148 6.69 -5.98 11.67
CA ASP A 148 7.45 -5.80 10.42
C ASP A 148 6.82 -6.61 9.29
N GLY A 149 6.69 -6.03 8.12
CA GLY A 149 5.96 -6.62 7.00
C GLY A 149 4.43 -6.64 7.16
N GLY A 150 3.88 -6.11 8.26
CA GLY A 150 2.43 -6.05 8.51
C GLY A 150 1.74 -4.87 7.81
N ALA A 151 0.41 -4.79 7.94
CA ALA A 151 -0.37 -3.72 7.35
C ALA A 151 -0.21 -2.40 8.10
N ALA A 152 0.23 -1.33 7.42
CA ALA A 152 0.22 0.01 7.98
C ALA A 152 -1.21 0.54 8.16
N MET A 153 -1.39 1.46 9.13
CA MET A 153 -2.66 2.12 9.41
C MET A 153 -2.52 3.65 9.21
N HIS A 154 -1.97 4.05 8.06
CA HIS A 154 -1.82 5.48 7.74
C HIS A 154 -2.85 5.97 6.73
N SER A 155 -3.11 7.29 6.72
CA SER A 155 -3.90 8.01 5.72
C SER A 155 -2.96 8.76 4.77
N LEU A 156 -2.61 8.13 3.64
CA LEU A 156 -1.62 8.65 2.71
C LEU A 156 -2.21 9.68 1.75
N ALA A 157 -3.31 9.35 1.11
CA ALA A 157 -3.94 10.19 0.11
C ALA A 157 -5.45 10.34 0.37
N SER A 158 -5.97 11.52 0.04
CA SER A 158 -7.40 11.83 -0.01
C SER A 158 -7.61 12.67 -1.25
N THR A 159 -8.69 12.43 -1.95
CA THR A 159 -8.98 13.08 -3.23
C THR A 159 -9.83 14.32 -3.09
N VAL A 160 -10.47 14.48 -1.95
CA VAL A 160 -11.28 15.66 -1.67
C VAL A 160 -10.69 16.36 -0.46
N PRO A 161 -10.41 17.67 -0.54
CA PRO A 161 -10.13 18.46 0.65
C PRO A 161 -11.35 18.38 1.57
N THR A 162 -11.34 17.44 2.49
CA THR A 162 -12.47 17.26 3.39
C THR A 162 -12.28 18.07 4.65
N LEU A 163 -13.32 18.81 5.05
CA LEU A 163 -13.39 19.45 6.35
C LEU A 163 -13.49 18.43 7.50
N ARG A 164 -13.65 17.14 7.19
CA ARG A 164 -13.94 16.07 8.15
C ARG A 164 -12.84 15.05 8.33
N GLY A 165 -11.87 15.02 7.45
CA GLY A 165 -10.73 14.12 7.50
C GLY A 165 -9.60 14.69 6.70
N GLY A 166 -8.42 14.10 6.78
CA GLY A 166 -7.28 14.58 6.06
C GLY A 166 -6.28 13.48 5.82
N SER A 167 -5.47 13.69 4.80
CA SER A 167 -4.38 12.81 4.46
C SER A 167 -3.06 13.55 4.50
N PHE A 168 -1.98 12.77 4.56
CA PHE A 168 -0.63 13.30 4.46
C PHE A 168 -0.43 14.15 3.19
N GLY A 169 -0.87 13.66 2.03
CA GLY A 169 -0.73 14.38 0.76
C GLY A 169 -1.44 15.74 0.75
N GLN A 170 -2.66 15.81 1.31
CA GLN A 170 -3.39 17.08 1.46
C GLN A 170 -2.64 18.05 2.37
N ALA A 171 -2.20 17.62 3.53
CA ALA A 171 -1.50 18.46 4.49
C ALA A 171 -0.14 18.94 3.94
N LEU A 172 0.58 18.06 3.23
CA LEU A 172 1.84 18.40 2.54
C LEU A 172 1.60 19.48 1.49
N GLY A 173 0.64 19.30 0.60
CA GLY A 173 0.29 20.29 -0.44
C GLY A 173 -0.06 21.65 0.15
N MET A 174 -0.83 21.67 1.24
CA MET A 174 -1.18 22.91 1.95
C MET A 174 0.05 23.59 2.59
N SER A 175 0.91 22.83 3.27
CA SER A 175 2.14 23.38 3.89
C SER A 175 3.09 23.94 2.82
N MET A 176 3.23 23.26 1.69
CA MET A 176 4.01 23.75 0.56
C MET A 176 3.41 25.03 -0.05
N ALA A 177 2.09 25.06 -0.26
CA ALA A 177 1.40 26.25 -0.78
C ALA A 177 1.58 27.46 0.14
N PHE A 178 1.34 27.28 1.43
CA PHE A 178 1.55 28.37 2.41
C PHE A 178 3.01 28.82 2.48
N THR A 179 3.96 27.90 2.36
CA THR A 179 5.39 28.25 2.30
C THR A 179 5.70 29.06 1.04
N TYR A 180 5.20 28.66 -0.13
CA TYR A 180 5.47 29.35 -1.39
C TYR A 180 4.86 30.76 -1.44
N TYR A 181 3.58 30.91 -1.05
CA TYR A 181 2.84 32.16 -1.16
C TYR A 181 3.09 33.14 0.00
N ASN A 182 3.64 32.69 1.13
CA ASN A 182 4.02 33.57 2.23
C ASN A 182 5.51 33.91 2.18
N PRO A 183 5.89 35.17 1.86
CA PRO A 183 7.31 35.53 1.65
C PRO A 183 8.15 35.36 2.92
N PHE A 184 7.56 35.49 4.11
CA PHE A 184 8.29 35.31 5.36
C PHE A 184 8.57 33.82 5.64
N LYS A 185 7.60 32.94 5.34
CA LYS A 185 7.81 31.49 5.43
C LYS A 185 8.82 31.01 4.40
N PHE A 186 8.66 31.44 3.16
CA PHE A 186 9.61 31.07 2.09
C PHE A 186 11.04 31.50 2.43
N ARG A 187 11.24 32.68 2.99
CA ARG A 187 12.57 33.16 3.37
C ARG A 187 13.20 32.29 4.47
N ARG A 188 12.43 31.90 5.51
CA ARG A 188 12.94 31.00 6.55
C ARG A 188 13.29 29.63 5.98
N PHE A 189 12.37 29.04 5.23
CA PHE A 189 12.54 27.79 4.52
C PHE A 189 13.78 27.78 3.61
N ALA A 190 13.91 28.81 2.75
CA ALA A 190 15.02 28.88 1.80
C ALA A 190 16.38 29.07 2.50
N ARG A 191 16.43 29.84 3.59
CA ARG A 191 17.66 29.99 4.38
C ARG A 191 18.08 28.67 5.05
N GLU A 192 17.14 27.90 5.50
CA GLU A 192 17.41 26.60 6.11
C GLU A 192 17.90 25.57 5.09
N VAL A 193 17.23 25.47 3.93
CA VAL A 193 17.59 24.56 2.85
C VAL A 193 18.94 24.92 2.21
N LEU A 194 19.21 26.20 1.98
CA LEU A 194 20.37 26.67 1.23
C LEU A 194 21.58 27.04 2.10
N GLY A 195 21.35 27.41 3.35
CA GLY A 195 22.42 27.89 4.23
C GLY A 195 23.17 29.07 3.62
N GLU A 196 24.46 28.93 3.43
CA GLU A 196 25.35 29.96 2.86
C GLU A 196 25.06 30.25 1.37
N ARG A 197 24.42 29.33 0.65
CA ARG A 197 24.05 29.49 -0.76
C ARG A 197 22.79 30.32 -0.96
N TYR A 198 22.14 30.81 0.11
CA TYR A 198 20.84 31.49 0.04
C TYR A 198 20.81 32.66 -0.95
N GLU A 199 21.81 33.54 -0.93
CA GLU A 199 21.81 34.73 -1.80
C GLU A 199 21.99 34.37 -3.28
N GLN A 200 22.69 33.30 -3.60
CA GLN A 200 22.93 32.86 -4.99
C GLN A 200 21.81 31.98 -5.55
N GLU A 201 21.19 31.11 -4.71
CA GLU A 201 20.34 30.03 -5.21
C GLU A 201 18.85 30.18 -4.83
N ARG A 202 18.46 31.17 -4.04
CA ARG A 202 17.06 31.31 -3.56
C ARG A 202 16.02 31.37 -4.69
N ASP A 203 16.36 32.02 -5.81
CA ASP A 203 15.44 32.18 -6.93
C ASP A 203 15.34 30.87 -7.75
N LEU A 204 16.42 30.11 -7.82
CA LEU A 204 16.41 28.75 -8.38
C LEU A 204 15.55 27.83 -7.51
N LEU A 205 15.83 27.80 -6.20
CA LEU A 205 15.02 27.03 -5.25
C LEU A 205 13.53 27.37 -5.37
N ARG A 206 13.18 28.66 -5.50
CA ARG A 206 11.78 29.08 -5.63
C ARG A 206 11.12 28.54 -6.90
N ARG A 207 11.84 28.49 -8.03
CA ARG A 207 11.34 27.90 -9.27
C ARG A 207 11.14 26.40 -9.15
N ASP A 208 12.13 25.69 -8.61
CA ASP A 208 12.09 24.23 -8.47
C ASP A 208 10.98 23.81 -7.48
N PHE A 209 10.89 24.52 -6.36
CA PHE A 209 9.82 24.32 -5.37
C PHE A 209 8.43 24.53 -5.98
N LYS A 210 8.27 25.57 -6.81
CA LYS A 210 7.01 25.82 -7.51
C LYS A 210 6.65 24.70 -8.48
N GLN A 211 7.62 24.16 -9.21
CA GLN A 211 7.35 23.04 -10.14
C GLN A 211 6.83 21.80 -9.42
N VAL A 212 7.39 21.47 -8.24
CA VAL A 212 6.91 20.34 -7.43
C VAL A 212 5.53 20.65 -6.87
N LEU A 213 5.32 21.85 -6.34
CA LEU A 213 4.02 22.30 -5.83
C LEU A 213 2.94 22.25 -6.91
N ASP A 214 3.22 22.76 -8.12
CA ASP A 214 2.27 22.77 -9.24
C ASP A 214 1.92 21.34 -9.67
N ARG A 215 2.86 20.41 -9.66
CA ARG A 215 2.59 18.98 -9.93
C ARG A 215 1.67 18.37 -8.87
N LEU A 216 1.96 18.59 -7.60
CA LEU A 216 1.14 18.04 -6.52
C LEU A 216 -0.29 18.62 -6.53
N LEU A 217 -0.42 19.93 -6.68
CA LEU A 217 -1.72 20.59 -6.75
C LEU A 217 -2.47 20.26 -8.06
N GLY A 218 -1.75 20.14 -9.17
CA GLY A 218 -2.31 19.74 -10.46
C GLY A 218 -2.88 18.33 -10.42
N THR A 219 -2.15 17.37 -9.85
CA THR A 219 -2.66 16.01 -9.65
C THR A 219 -3.91 16.03 -8.76
N ALA A 220 -3.87 16.69 -7.60
CA ALA A 220 -5.01 16.77 -6.70
C ALA A 220 -6.24 17.44 -7.36
N TYR A 221 -6.03 18.47 -8.16
CA TYR A 221 -7.09 19.13 -8.92
C TYR A 221 -7.69 18.19 -9.99
N ASN A 222 -6.86 17.47 -10.75
CA ASN A 222 -7.32 16.52 -11.75
C ASN A 222 -8.12 15.37 -11.12
N ASP A 223 -7.62 14.83 -10.01
CA ASP A 223 -8.29 13.75 -9.25
C ASP A 223 -9.68 14.18 -8.83
N TRP A 224 -9.79 15.38 -8.24
CA TRP A 224 -11.05 15.94 -7.79
C TRP A 224 -11.98 16.31 -8.95
N HIS A 225 -11.49 17.06 -9.93
CA HIS A 225 -12.30 17.57 -11.04
C HIS A 225 -12.88 16.44 -11.91
N ARG A 226 -12.12 15.36 -12.07
CA ARG A 226 -12.54 14.18 -12.84
C ARG A 226 -13.28 13.15 -11.99
N GLY A 227 -13.35 13.32 -10.67
CA GLY A 227 -13.98 12.35 -9.77
C GLY A 227 -13.31 10.98 -9.80
N LEU A 228 -11.97 10.94 -9.89
CA LEU A 228 -11.24 9.69 -10.13
C LEU A 228 -11.32 8.72 -8.96
N TYR A 229 -11.47 9.21 -7.74
CA TYR A 229 -11.46 8.38 -6.52
C TYR A 229 -12.71 8.62 -5.67
N PRO A 230 -13.87 8.15 -6.11
CA PRO A 230 -15.16 8.42 -5.42
C PRO A 230 -15.28 7.67 -4.09
N THR A 231 -14.55 6.56 -3.92
CA THR A 231 -14.48 5.83 -2.65
C THR A 231 -13.26 6.30 -1.87
N GLU A 232 -13.51 6.93 -0.73
CA GLU A 232 -12.42 7.43 0.12
C GLU A 232 -11.62 6.27 0.73
N GLU A 233 -10.29 6.37 0.64
CA GLU A 233 -9.39 5.30 1.10
C GLU A 233 -9.38 5.19 2.63
N GLY A 234 -9.36 6.31 3.34
CA GLY A 234 -9.25 6.36 4.80
C GLY A 234 -7.90 5.88 5.31
N PHE A 235 -7.90 5.21 6.46
CA PHE A 235 -6.69 4.66 7.06
C PHE A 235 -6.44 3.22 6.62
N GLY A 236 -5.17 2.88 6.38
CA GLY A 236 -4.70 1.51 6.14
C GLY A 236 -5.06 0.92 4.78
N ARG A 237 -5.48 1.75 3.84
CA ARG A 237 -5.92 1.30 2.51
C ARG A 237 -5.50 2.26 1.42
N THR A 238 -5.39 1.74 0.19
CA THR A 238 -5.26 2.53 -1.04
C THR A 238 -5.79 1.75 -2.25
N ASP A 239 -6.30 2.43 -3.26
CA ASP A 239 -6.56 1.80 -4.57
C ASP A 239 -5.25 1.73 -5.36
N ALA A 240 -4.41 0.73 -5.03
CA ALA A 240 -3.07 0.61 -5.59
C ALA A 240 -3.09 0.52 -7.13
N PHE A 241 -3.95 -0.33 -7.69
CA PHE A 241 -4.03 -0.52 -9.14
C PHE A 241 -4.53 0.73 -9.86
N GLY A 242 -5.57 1.37 -9.33
CA GLY A 242 -6.10 2.61 -9.92
C GLY A 242 -5.07 3.74 -9.87
N ARG A 243 -4.33 3.88 -8.76
CA ARG A 243 -3.28 4.90 -8.63
C ARG A 243 -2.10 4.65 -9.56
N ILE A 244 -1.60 3.40 -9.66
CA ILE A 244 -0.53 3.04 -10.60
C ILE A 244 -1.00 3.31 -12.04
N ALA A 245 -2.18 2.84 -12.41
CA ALA A 245 -2.71 3.02 -13.76
C ALA A 245 -2.90 4.51 -14.12
N ASN A 246 -3.47 5.31 -13.21
CA ASN A 246 -3.66 6.75 -13.44
C ASN A 246 -2.33 7.49 -13.49
N SER A 247 -1.32 7.11 -12.69
CA SER A 247 0.02 7.71 -12.74
C SER A 247 0.74 7.36 -14.05
N VAL A 248 0.72 6.09 -14.45
CA VAL A 248 1.47 5.61 -15.61
C VAL A 248 0.75 5.96 -16.92
N PHE A 249 -0.55 5.70 -17.02
CA PHE A 249 -1.27 5.90 -18.27
C PHE A 249 -1.90 7.29 -18.39
N GLY A 250 -2.39 7.84 -17.29
CA GLY A 250 -3.01 9.18 -17.25
C GLY A 250 -1.99 10.31 -17.20
N ASP A 251 -1.13 10.32 -16.16
CA ASP A 251 -0.15 11.39 -15.97
C ASP A 251 0.98 11.36 -17.02
N ALA A 252 1.53 10.16 -17.32
CA ALA A 252 2.73 10.05 -18.15
C ALA A 252 2.45 9.84 -19.65
N ILE A 253 1.24 9.49 -20.08
CA ILE A 253 0.90 9.25 -21.49
C ILE A 253 -0.20 10.19 -21.98
N ASP A 254 -1.45 10.03 -21.51
CA ASP A 254 -2.58 10.84 -21.96
C ASP A 254 -3.65 10.99 -20.87
N PRO A 255 -4.10 12.21 -20.56
CA PRO A 255 -5.22 12.42 -19.64
C PRO A 255 -6.55 11.73 -20.04
N ALA A 256 -6.72 11.28 -21.29
CA ALA A 256 -7.84 10.47 -21.73
C ALA A 256 -7.81 9.05 -21.13
N ASN A 257 -6.65 8.63 -20.64
CA ASN A 257 -6.43 7.34 -19.99
C ASN A 257 -6.81 7.30 -18.50
N TYR A 258 -7.16 8.40 -17.88
CA TYR A 258 -7.64 8.32 -16.49
C TYR A 258 -8.88 7.44 -16.36
N ARG A 259 -8.85 6.59 -15.34
CA ARG A 259 -9.97 5.69 -14.99
C ARG A 259 -10.36 5.88 -13.54
N VAL A 260 -11.65 5.66 -13.25
CA VAL A 260 -12.15 5.69 -11.88
C VAL A 260 -11.48 4.59 -11.06
N ALA A 261 -10.94 4.97 -9.91
CA ALA A 261 -10.31 4.11 -8.93
C ALA A 261 -11.16 4.17 -7.65
N ASN A 262 -12.03 3.18 -7.45
CA ASN A 262 -13.03 3.14 -6.40
C ASN A 262 -12.96 1.85 -5.57
N ALA A 263 -11.80 1.20 -5.56
CA ALA A 263 -11.58 -0.09 -4.93
C ALA A 263 -10.37 -0.06 -3.98
N PRO A 264 -10.42 0.70 -2.87
CA PRO A 264 -9.32 0.71 -1.90
C PRO A 264 -9.13 -0.68 -1.27
N VAL A 265 -7.88 -1.12 -1.23
CA VAL A 265 -7.48 -2.38 -0.61
C VAL A 265 -6.55 -2.13 0.57
N SER A 266 -6.58 -3.02 1.57
CA SER A 266 -5.62 -3.00 2.68
C SER A 266 -4.23 -3.44 2.20
N TYR A 267 -3.20 -3.04 2.93
CA TYR A 267 -1.83 -3.46 2.63
C TYR A 267 -1.63 -4.92 3.04
N PRO A 268 -1.34 -5.84 2.10
CA PRO A 268 -1.10 -7.23 2.44
C PRO A 268 0.22 -7.38 3.21
N HIS A 269 0.30 -8.35 4.11
CA HIS A 269 1.55 -8.65 4.78
C HIS A 269 2.61 -9.24 3.83
N LEU A 270 3.91 -9.07 4.18
CA LEU A 270 5.03 -9.41 3.30
C LEU A 270 5.80 -10.66 3.70
N TRP A 271 5.62 -11.23 4.92
CA TRP A 271 6.29 -12.48 5.25
C TRP A 271 5.87 -13.58 4.30
N ASP A 272 6.82 -14.42 3.93
CA ASP A 272 6.70 -15.49 2.94
C ASP A 272 6.36 -15.06 1.50
N ILE A 273 6.21 -13.76 1.21
CA ILE A 273 5.79 -13.29 -0.12
C ILE A 273 6.73 -13.75 -1.25
N TRP A 274 8.02 -13.90 -0.94
CA TRP A 274 9.04 -14.36 -1.88
C TRP A 274 8.85 -15.82 -2.32
N LYS A 275 8.04 -16.60 -1.59
CA LYS A 275 7.68 -17.98 -1.91
C LYS A 275 6.50 -18.08 -2.89
N PHE A 276 5.72 -16.99 -3.03
CA PHE A 276 4.48 -17.03 -3.82
C PHE A 276 4.75 -16.97 -5.31
N ASP A 277 4.13 -17.86 -6.10
CA ASP A 277 4.17 -17.79 -7.55
C ASP A 277 3.33 -16.63 -8.11
N TRP A 278 2.27 -16.22 -7.42
CA TRP A 278 1.44 -15.06 -7.76
C TRP A 278 1.31 -14.11 -6.57
N VAL A 279 1.47 -12.81 -6.83
CA VAL A 279 1.37 -11.73 -5.83
C VAL A 279 0.27 -10.72 -6.19
N GLN A 280 0.09 -9.68 -5.41
CA GLN A 280 -1.08 -8.80 -5.33
C GLN A 280 -2.32 -9.54 -4.79
N TRP A 281 -3.37 -8.79 -4.40
CA TRP A 281 -4.59 -9.40 -3.86
C TRP A 281 -5.28 -10.33 -4.85
N ASN A 282 -5.33 -9.95 -6.12
CA ASN A 282 -5.95 -10.71 -7.19
C ASN A 282 -5.01 -11.70 -7.90
N GLY A 283 -3.77 -11.83 -7.44
CA GLY A 283 -2.80 -12.72 -8.09
C GLY A 283 -2.40 -12.26 -9.49
N SER A 284 -2.28 -10.96 -9.73
CA SER A 284 -2.08 -10.42 -11.09
C SER A 284 -0.63 -10.39 -11.57
N ALA A 285 0.35 -10.53 -10.70
CA ALA A 285 1.77 -10.47 -11.06
C ALA A 285 2.57 -11.62 -10.45
N MET A 286 3.62 -12.06 -11.14
CA MET A 286 4.49 -13.16 -10.70
C MET A 286 5.86 -12.67 -10.22
N GLN A 287 6.57 -11.96 -11.04
CA GLN A 287 7.99 -11.65 -10.86
C GLN A 287 8.18 -10.46 -9.91
N PRO A 288 9.10 -10.55 -8.91
CA PRO A 288 9.21 -9.51 -7.89
C PRO A 288 9.73 -8.18 -8.43
N MET A 289 10.71 -8.15 -9.33
CA MET A 289 11.31 -6.89 -9.78
C MET A 289 10.32 -6.05 -10.59
N ALA A 290 9.63 -6.65 -11.56
CA ALA A 290 8.61 -5.95 -12.34
C ALA A 290 7.46 -5.43 -11.47
N ARG A 291 7.03 -6.20 -10.45
CA ARG A 291 6.06 -5.75 -9.45
C ARG A 291 6.57 -4.55 -8.68
N ASN A 292 7.79 -4.60 -8.14
CA ASN A 292 8.38 -3.53 -7.34
C ASN A 292 8.57 -2.24 -8.16
N ILE A 293 8.94 -2.37 -9.44
CA ILE A 293 9.01 -1.23 -10.37
C ILE A 293 7.63 -0.61 -10.53
N GLY A 294 6.60 -1.41 -10.79
CA GLY A 294 5.22 -0.92 -10.90
C GLY A 294 4.76 -0.18 -9.63
N GLU A 295 5.05 -0.73 -8.45
CA GLU A 295 4.73 -0.11 -7.16
C GLU A 295 5.50 1.21 -6.96
N ALA A 296 6.81 1.26 -7.27
CA ALA A 296 7.60 2.48 -7.18
C ALA A 296 7.09 3.59 -8.11
N LEU A 297 6.70 3.23 -9.34
CA LEU A 297 6.06 4.16 -10.28
C LEU A 297 4.72 4.70 -9.72
N GLY A 298 3.92 3.85 -9.11
CA GLY A 298 2.66 4.22 -8.47
C GLY A 298 2.82 5.15 -7.26
N VAL A 299 3.92 5.02 -6.51
CA VAL A 299 4.25 5.90 -5.37
C VAL A 299 4.84 7.24 -5.83
N GLY A 300 5.30 7.34 -7.08
CA GLY A 300 5.76 8.60 -7.67
C GLY A 300 7.18 8.62 -8.19
N ALA A 301 7.77 7.45 -8.46
CA ALA A 301 9.04 7.38 -9.18
C ALA A 301 8.89 8.09 -10.53
N PRO A 302 9.86 8.94 -10.92
CA PRO A 302 9.80 9.59 -12.21
C PRO A 302 9.79 8.58 -13.35
N LEU A 303 8.99 8.86 -14.39
CA LEU A 303 8.89 8.04 -15.59
C LEU A 303 8.85 8.95 -16.81
N GLN A 304 9.78 8.77 -17.73
CA GLN A 304 9.90 9.56 -18.94
C GLN A 304 9.51 8.73 -20.16
N LEU A 305 8.35 9.02 -20.74
CA LEU A 305 7.79 8.33 -21.91
C LEU A 305 7.64 9.24 -23.11
N LEU A 306 7.17 10.48 -22.90
CA LEU A 306 6.84 11.45 -23.93
C LEU A 306 7.55 12.77 -23.69
N GLN A 307 7.83 13.48 -24.79
CA GLN A 307 8.28 14.86 -24.78
C GLN A 307 7.12 15.80 -24.40
N ALA A 308 7.43 17.05 -24.07
CA ALA A 308 6.41 18.06 -23.72
C ALA A 308 5.37 18.32 -24.85
N ASN A 309 5.74 18.04 -26.11
CA ASN A 309 4.83 18.14 -27.28
C ASN A 309 3.99 16.87 -27.50
N GLY A 310 4.11 15.85 -26.63
CA GLY A 310 3.39 14.58 -26.71
C GLY A 310 3.98 13.55 -27.67
N ALA A 311 5.12 13.85 -28.32
CA ALA A 311 5.82 12.86 -29.14
C ALA A 311 6.61 11.87 -28.26
N PRO A 312 6.83 10.63 -28.70
CA PRO A 312 7.71 9.70 -28.00
C PRO A 312 9.10 10.28 -27.81
N ILE A 313 9.69 10.08 -26.63
CA ILE A 313 11.11 10.37 -26.42
C ILE A 313 11.94 9.37 -27.24
N ALA A 314 13.14 9.78 -27.67
CA ALA A 314 14.05 8.87 -28.37
C ALA A 314 14.26 7.56 -27.58
N GLU A 315 14.33 6.43 -28.26
CA GLU A 315 14.40 5.10 -27.63
C GLU A 315 15.50 5.00 -26.55
N ALA A 316 16.66 5.62 -26.83
CA ALA A 316 17.80 5.64 -25.91
C ALA A 316 17.51 6.36 -24.57
N GLU A 317 16.55 7.29 -24.55
CA GLU A 317 16.19 8.12 -23.39
C GLU A 317 14.83 7.73 -22.79
N ARG A 318 13.99 7.04 -23.56
CA ARG A 318 12.67 6.56 -23.11
C ARG A 318 12.80 5.56 -21.96
N TYR A 319 11.82 5.51 -21.09
CA TYR A 319 11.76 4.65 -19.91
C TYR A 319 12.78 5.00 -18.82
N ALA A 320 13.40 6.17 -18.87
CA ALA A 320 14.20 6.66 -17.75
C ALA A 320 13.31 6.79 -16.50
N SER A 321 13.81 6.24 -15.40
CA SER A 321 13.10 6.23 -14.13
C SER A 321 14.09 6.42 -12.98
N GLY A 322 13.57 6.86 -11.83
CA GLY A 322 14.35 6.89 -10.58
C GLY A 322 14.51 5.52 -9.91
N VAL A 323 13.95 4.47 -10.46
CA VAL A 323 13.90 3.13 -9.84
C VAL A 323 15.28 2.56 -9.57
N ARG A 324 15.51 2.04 -8.37
CA ARG A 324 16.80 1.55 -7.87
C ARG A 324 16.82 0.02 -7.81
N VAL A 325 17.04 -0.63 -8.95
CA VAL A 325 16.96 -2.11 -9.07
C VAL A 325 17.89 -2.86 -8.12
N ARG A 326 19.11 -2.34 -7.81
CA ARG A 326 20.01 -2.98 -6.84
C ARG A 326 19.46 -2.90 -5.41
N ASP A 327 18.83 -1.80 -5.04
CA ASP A 327 18.22 -1.61 -3.72
C ASP A 327 16.91 -2.39 -3.60
N LEU A 328 16.10 -2.45 -4.67
CA LEU A 328 14.93 -3.32 -4.73
C LEU A 328 15.30 -4.79 -4.56
N HIS A 329 16.35 -5.26 -5.23
CA HIS A 329 16.85 -6.63 -5.04
C HIS A 329 17.34 -6.86 -3.59
N ARG A 330 18.04 -5.88 -3.01
CA ARG A 330 18.45 -5.95 -1.59
C ARG A 330 17.25 -6.05 -0.65
N LEU A 331 16.16 -5.32 -0.92
CA LEU A 331 14.92 -5.42 -0.16
C LEU A 331 14.29 -6.81 -0.30
N GLU A 332 14.18 -7.35 -1.51
CA GLU A 332 13.65 -8.70 -1.73
C GLU A 332 14.47 -9.78 -1.00
N THR A 333 15.79 -9.71 -1.06
CA THR A 333 16.66 -10.65 -0.32
C THR A 333 16.57 -10.47 1.20
N THR A 334 16.33 -9.24 1.68
CA THR A 334 16.07 -8.98 3.10
C THR A 334 14.72 -9.57 3.52
N LEU A 335 13.67 -9.44 2.71
CA LEU A 335 12.35 -10.01 2.97
C LEU A 335 12.36 -11.55 3.05
N MET A 336 13.35 -12.23 2.45
CA MET A 336 13.52 -13.68 2.62
C MET A 336 13.82 -14.10 4.07
N GLN A 337 14.28 -13.17 4.91
CA GLN A 337 14.56 -13.40 6.33
C GLN A 337 13.36 -13.08 7.23
N LEU A 338 12.30 -12.46 6.68
CA LEU A 338 11.16 -12.02 7.46
C LEU A 338 10.24 -13.19 7.82
N ALA A 339 10.20 -13.53 9.12
CA ALA A 339 9.31 -14.55 9.64
C ALA A 339 7.91 -13.99 9.97
N PRO A 340 6.86 -14.82 9.91
CA PRO A 340 5.55 -14.46 10.47
C PRO A 340 5.64 -14.05 11.93
N PRO A 341 4.85 -13.07 12.39
CA PRO A 341 4.85 -12.64 13.78
C PRO A 341 4.23 -13.72 14.69
N ARG A 342 4.88 -14.00 15.80
CA ARG A 342 4.37 -14.92 16.84
C ARG A 342 3.49 -14.19 17.82
N TRP A 343 2.43 -14.84 18.28
CA TRP A 343 1.54 -14.31 19.33
C TRP A 343 2.33 -14.09 20.63
N SER A 344 2.29 -12.87 21.16
CA SER A 344 2.96 -12.54 22.41
C SER A 344 2.02 -12.77 23.59
N GLU A 345 2.10 -13.95 24.25
CA GLU A 345 1.30 -14.22 25.45
C GLU A 345 1.58 -13.23 26.59
N ALA A 346 2.80 -12.68 26.65
CA ALA A 346 3.19 -11.70 27.66
C ALA A 346 2.46 -10.35 27.51
N VAL A 347 2.07 -9.98 26.29
CA VAL A 347 1.41 -8.69 26.02
C VAL A 347 -0.08 -8.88 25.77
N LEU A 348 -0.46 -9.90 24.97
CA LEU A 348 -1.84 -10.08 24.50
C LEU A 348 -2.63 -11.11 25.31
N GLY A 349 -1.99 -11.74 26.30
CA GLY A 349 -2.59 -12.77 27.13
C GLY A 349 -2.45 -14.19 26.57
N PRO A 350 -2.75 -15.20 27.39
CA PRO A 350 -2.56 -16.61 27.06
C PRO A 350 -3.51 -17.08 25.98
N VAL A 351 -3.08 -18.12 25.24
CA VAL A 351 -3.91 -18.84 24.27
C VAL A 351 -4.61 -20.01 24.94
N ASP A 352 -5.90 -20.16 24.68
CA ASP A 352 -6.67 -21.35 25.12
C ASP A 352 -6.30 -22.53 24.22
N LEU A 353 -5.43 -23.42 24.75
CA LEU A 353 -4.90 -24.56 23.98
C LEU A 353 -5.96 -25.64 23.68
N GLU A 354 -7.00 -25.77 24.49
CA GLU A 354 -8.10 -26.71 24.24
C GLU A 354 -8.91 -26.18 23.02
N GLN A 355 -9.32 -24.93 23.06
CA GLN A 355 -10.00 -24.32 21.93
C GLN A 355 -9.11 -24.27 20.68
N ALA A 356 -7.83 -23.92 20.80
CA ALA A 356 -6.91 -23.91 19.67
C ALA A 356 -6.75 -25.31 19.04
N SER A 357 -6.75 -26.39 19.85
CA SER A 357 -6.71 -27.77 19.35
C SER A 357 -7.96 -28.12 18.52
N LEU A 358 -9.14 -27.76 18.99
CA LEU A 358 -10.39 -27.88 18.22
C LEU A 358 -10.34 -27.00 16.96
N GLY A 359 -9.85 -25.76 17.10
CA GLY A 359 -9.69 -24.82 16.00
C GLY A 359 -8.77 -25.35 14.90
N ARG A 360 -7.69 -26.07 15.24
CA ARG A 360 -6.81 -26.73 14.27
C ARG A 360 -7.56 -27.78 13.44
N ALA A 361 -8.39 -28.60 14.09
CA ALA A 361 -9.22 -29.57 13.37
C ALA A 361 -10.21 -28.89 12.41
N LEU A 362 -10.89 -27.84 12.90
CA LEU A 362 -11.82 -27.04 12.09
C LEU A 362 -11.14 -26.30 10.94
N TYR A 363 -9.92 -25.79 11.13
CA TYR A 363 -9.12 -25.18 10.08
C TYR A 363 -8.80 -26.19 8.96
N LYS A 364 -8.32 -27.38 9.32
CA LYS A 364 -8.06 -28.45 8.36
C LYS A 364 -9.32 -28.84 7.59
N GLU A 365 -10.48 -28.86 8.26
CA GLU A 365 -11.77 -29.17 7.65
C GLU A 365 -12.23 -28.07 6.67
N ASN A 366 -12.12 -26.79 7.04
CA ASN A 366 -12.83 -25.72 6.34
C ASN A 366 -11.93 -24.73 5.58
N CYS A 367 -10.65 -24.59 5.93
CA CYS A 367 -9.78 -23.51 5.47
C CYS A 367 -8.57 -23.99 4.63
N ALA A 368 -7.94 -25.08 5.08
CA ALA A 368 -6.67 -25.59 4.54
C ALA A 368 -6.71 -25.83 3.02
N HIS A 369 -7.84 -26.29 2.47
CA HIS A 369 -7.99 -26.54 1.04
C HIS A 369 -7.81 -25.30 0.14
N CYS A 370 -7.91 -24.08 0.72
CA CYS A 370 -7.62 -22.84 0.05
C CYS A 370 -6.34 -22.18 0.57
N HIS A 371 -6.12 -22.19 1.90
CA HIS A 371 -5.11 -21.37 2.57
C HIS A 371 -3.80 -22.09 2.91
N ASP A 372 -3.73 -23.42 2.80
CA ASP A 372 -2.44 -24.09 3.02
C ASP A 372 -1.45 -23.80 1.90
N ALA A 373 -0.20 -23.65 2.32
CA ALA A 373 0.94 -23.60 1.39
C ALA A 373 1.00 -24.86 0.54
N ARG A 374 1.18 -24.70 -0.78
CA ARG A 374 1.32 -25.81 -1.73
C ARG A 374 2.67 -25.73 -2.38
N PRO A 375 3.70 -26.41 -1.85
CA PRO A 375 5.03 -26.37 -2.39
C PRO A 375 5.04 -26.75 -3.88
N LYS A 376 5.80 -26.01 -4.65
CA LYS A 376 6.09 -26.23 -6.06
C LYS A 376 7.61 -26.30 -6.21
N PRO A 377 8.17 -27.30 -6.92
CA PRO A 377 9.59 -27.37 -7.13
C PRO A 377 10.14 -26.08 -7.77
N VAL A 378 11.23 -25.55 -7.23
CA VAL A 378 11.96 -24.46 -7.86
C VAL A 378 12.77 -24.93 -9.05
N ASP A 379 13.15 -24.00 -9.93
CA ASP A 379 14.09 -24.27 -11.00
C ASP A 379 15.40 -24.87 -10.43
N LYS A 380 15.83 -26.00 -10.98
CA LYS A 380 17.03 -26.73 -10.51
C LYS A 380 18.30 -25.87 -10.48
N ARG A 381 18.37 -24.84 -11.33
CA ARG A 381 19.50 -23.87 -11.37
C ARG A 381 19.63 -23.07 -10.08
N PHE A 382 18.54 -22.87 -9.34
CA PHE A 382 18.47 -22.05 -8.13
C PHE A 382 18.05 -22.82 -6.88
N ALA A 383 17.94 -24.15 -6.96
CA ALA A 383 17.47 -24.98 -5.85
C ALA A 383 18.31 -24.90 -4.56
N ALA A 384 19.57 -24.46 -4.67
CA ALA A 384 20.46 -24.24 -3.52
C ALA A 384 20.30 -22.83 -2.91
N GLU A 385 19.70 -21.88 -3.64
CA GLU A 385 19.57 -20.47 -3.24
C GLU A 385 18.15 -20.14 -2.74
N ARG A 386 17.19 -21.04 -2.96
CA ARG A 386 15.78 -20.78 -2.70
C ARG A 386 15.03 -22.04 -2.26
N ASP A 387 14.13 -21.88 -1.28
CA ASP A 387 13.14 -22.90 -0.91
C ASP A 387 12.10 -23.11 -2.04
N PRO A 388 11.36 -24.25 -2.01
CA PRO A 388 10.27 -24.46 -2.94
C PRO A 388 9.27 -23.31 -2.95
N GLU A 389 8.86 -22.90 -4.13
CA GLU A 389 7.77 -21.95 -4.32
C GLU A 389 6.44 -22.50 -3.84
N TRP A 390 5.52 -21.60 -3.52
CA TRP A 390 4.16 -21.95 -3.16
C TRP A 390 3.19 -21.60 -4.29
N ARG A 391 2.36 -22.55 -4.70
CA ARG A 391 1.25 -22.30 -5.61
C ARG A 391 0.13 -21.58 -4.88
N MET A 392 -0.15 -20.36 -5.30
CA MET A 392 -1.28 -19.62 -4.80
C MET A 392 -2.57 -20.02 -5.50
N LYS A 393 -3.61 -20.28 -4.73
CA LYS A 393 -4.96 -20.50 -5.26
C LYS A 393 -5.64 -19.15 -5.46
N VAL A 394 -5.97 -18.81 -6.69
CA VAL A 394 -6.84 -17.67 -6.99
C VAL A 394 -8.29 -18.19 -7.02
N VAL A 395 -9.12 -17.64 -6.14
CA VAL A 395 -10.53 -18.04 -6.00
C VAL A 395 -11.39 -17.02 -6.76
N PRO A 396 -12.25 -17.45 -7.71
CA PRO A 396 -13.12 -16.56 -8.46
C PRO A 396 -14.03 -15.72 -7.52
N THR A 397 -14.22 -14.44 -7.86
CA THR A 397 -15.13 -13.56 -7.11
C THR A 397 -16.56 -14.08 -7.11
N SER A 398 -17.02 -14.72 -8.17
CA SER A 398 -18.32 -15.39 -8.25
C SER A 398 -18.47 -16.53 -7.24
N PHE A 399 -17.36 -17.18 -6.83
CA PHE A 399 -17.39 -18.24 -5.81
C PHE A 399 -17.29 -17.66 -4.40
N VAL A 400 -16.26 -16.83 -4.13
CA VAL A 400 -15.99 -16.31 -2.79
C VAL A 400 -16.96 -15.21 -2.37
N GLY A 401 -17.55 -14.46 -3.34
CA GLY A 401 -18.56 -13.44 -3.14
C GLY A 401 -18.11 -12.17 -2.42
N THR A 402 -16.81 -12.00 -2.17
CA THR A 402 -16.26 -10.76 -1.60
C THR A 402 -16.35 -9.63 -2.61
N ASP A 403 -16.16 -8.39 -2.19
CA ASP A 403 -16.27 -7.23 -3.08
C ASP A 403 -15.44 -7.43 -4.35
N PRO A 404 -16.03 -7.41 -5.55
CA PRO A 404 -15.33 -7.75 -6.78
C PRO A 404 -14.58 -6.56 -7.40
N THR A 405 -14.81 -5.33 -6.89
CA THR A 405 -14.47 -4.08 -7.59
C THR A 405 -13.01 -4.00 -8.01
N THR A 406 -12.07 -4.38 -7.12
CA THR A 406 -10.63 -4.38 -7.45
C THR A 406 -10.30 -5.34 -8.60
N ALA A 407 -10.83 -6.56 -8.54
CA ALA A 407 -10.57 -7.57 -9.56
C ALA A 407 -11.25 -7.20 -10.91
N ASP A 408 -12.44 -6.62 -10.85
CA ASP A 408 -13.18 -6.15 -12.04
C ASP A 408 -12.48 -4.95 -12.67
N ASN A 409 -12.06 -3.96 -11.89
CA ASN A 409 -11.36 -2.79 -12.43
C ASN A 409 -10.10 -3.17 -13.21
N ILE A 410 -9.27 -4.08 -12.71
CA ILE A 410 -8.06 -4.50 -13.45
C ILE A 410 -8.40 -5.29 -14.71
N ALA A 411 -9.46 -6.08 -14.67
CA ALA A 411 -9.91 -6.87 -15.81
C ALA A 411 -10.63 -6.03 -16.89
N ASP A 412 -11.31 -4.94 -16.52
CA ASP A 412 -12.16 -4.16 -17.42
C ASP A 412 -11.51 -2.88 -17.94
N HIS A 413 -10.59 -2.27 -17.19
CA HIS A 413 -9.99 -1.03 -17.63
C HIS A 413 -9.11 -1.22 -18.86
N ARG A 414 -9.28 -0.33 -19.83
CA ARG A 414 -8.55 -0.29 -21.11
C ARG A 414 -7.94 1.09 -21.30
N PHE A 415 -6.79 1.13 -21.96
CA PHE A 415 -5.98 2.33 -22.13
C PHE A 415 -5.48 2.45 -23.56
N ASP A 416 -5.42 3.68 -24.05
CA ASP A 416 -4.82 4.01 -25.32
C ASP A 416 -3.31 4.29 -25.14
N LEU A 417 -2.48 3.40 -25.66
CA LEU A 417 -1.03 3.48 -25.62
C LEU A 417 -0.40 3.78 -26.99
N THR A 418 -1.21 4.18 -27.99
CA THR A 418 -0.75 4.47 -29.35
C THR A 418 0.32 5.56 -29.40
N ARG A 419 0.29 6.52 -28.46
CA ARG A 419 1.29 7.59 -28.33
C ARG A 419 2.70 7.08 -28.02
N LEU A 420 2.85 5.87 -27.48
CA LEU A 420 4.17 5.29 -27.23
C LEU A 420 4.90 4.90 -28.52
N GLY A 421 4.15 4.75 -29.62
CA GLY A 421 4.70 4.46 -30.94
C GLY A 421 5.40 3.10 -31.02
N TRP A 422 4.92 2.12 -30.23
CA TRP A 422 5.45 0.75 -30.30
C TRP A 422 5.21 0.11 -31.66
N THR A 423 6.22 -0.55 -32.18
CA THR A 423 6.10 -1.38 -33.39
C THR A 423 5.62 -2.78 -33.04
N GLN A 424 5.06 -3.48 -34.03
CA GLN A 424 4.63 -4.88 -33.84
C GLN A 424 5.81 -5.79 -33.43
N ASP A 425 7.00 -5.56 -34.00
CA ASP A 425 8.20 -6.34 -33.64
C ASP A 425 8.63 -6.13 -32.19
N GLU A 426 8.45 -4.91 -31.65
CA GLU A 426 8.70 -4.64 -30.21
C GLU A 426 7.70 -5.38 -29.34
N LEU A 427 6.43 -5.34 -29.69
CA LEU A 427 5.36 -6.03 -28.97
C LEU A 427 5.53 -7.54 -28.99
N ASP A 428 5.90 -8.12 -30.13
CA ASP A 428 6.16 -9.54 -30.26
C ASP A 428 7.35 -9.98 -29.39
N ARG A 429 8.42 -9.18 -29.34
CA ARG A 429 9.55 -9.45 -28.42
C ARG A 429 9.13 -9.42 -26.95
N LEU A 430 8.33 -8.41 -26.55
CA LEU A 430 7.81 -8.32 -25.19
C LEU A 430 6.89 -9.49 -24.86
N ASP A 431 6.00 -9.87 -25.74
CA ASP A 431 5.12 -11.03 -25.54
C ASP A 431 5.91 -12.33 -25.36
N VAL A 432 6.93 -12.55 -26.18
CA VAL A 432 7.81 -13.71 -26.02
C VAL A 432 8.53 -13.68 -24.68
N GLN A 433 9.00 -12.53 -24.24
CA GLN A 433 9.66 -12.36 -22.94
C GLN A 433 8.69 -12.61 -21.77
N LEU A 434 7.48 -12.06 -21.85
CA LEU A 434 6.50 -12.07 -20.77
C LEU A 434 5.67 -13.37 -20.72
N TYR A 435 5.34 -13.93 -21.87
CA TYR A 435 4.36 -15.01 -22.00
C TYR A 435 4.91 -16.26 -22.72
N GLY A 436 6.14 -16.19 -23.23
CA GLY A 436 6.78 -17.27 -23.97
C GLY A 436 6.35 -17.40 -25.44
N ALA A 437 5.41 -16.58 -25.91
CA ALA A 437 4.95 -16.58 -27.30
C ALA A 437 4.32 -15.22 -27.66
N SER A 438 4.37 -14.84 -28.94
CA SER A 438 3.66 -13.66 -29.42
C SER A 438 2.14 -13.85 -29.32
N SER A 439 1.43 -12.81 -28.90
CA SER A 439 -0.04 -12.75 -28.90
C SER A 439 -0.62 -12.35 -30.27
N GLY A 440 0.23 -12.07 -31.26
CA GLY A 440 -0.17 -11.51 -32.55
C GLY A 440 -0.47 -10.00 -32.48
N PRO A 441 -1.14 -9.42 -33.49
CA PRO A 441 -1.44 -8.01 -33.54
C PRO A 441 -2.26 -7.53 -32.32
N LEU A 442 -1.79 -6.48 -31.66
CA LEU A 442 -2.44 -5.90 -30.48
C LEU A 442 -3.14 -4.59 -30.82
N ASP A 443 -4.31 -4.39 -30.26
CA ASP A 443 -5.01 -3.11 -30.32
C ASP A 443 -4.46 -2.15 -29.24
N LEU A 444 -3.47 -1.34 -29.60
CA LEU A 444 -2.86 -0.37 -28.70
C LEU A 444 -3.79 0.75 -28.27
N ALA A 445 -4.88 1.00 -29.00
CA ALA A 445 -5.89 1.97 -28.60
C ALA A 445 -6.80 1.44 -27.49
N ASN A 446 -6.75 0.12 -27.22
CA ASN A 446 -7.64 -0.54 -26.26
C ASN A 446 -6.93 -1.64 -25.47
N LEU A 447 -5.70 -1.35 -25.01
CA LEU A 447 -4.89 -2.34 -24.30
C LEU A 447 -5.36 -2.51 -22.85
N SER A 448 -5.27 -3.72 -22.33
CA SER A 448 -5.63 -4.01 -20.95
C SER A 448 -4.67 -3.40 -19.93
N SER A 449 -5.16 -3.15 -18.71
CA SER A 449 -4.38 -2.57 -17.61
C SER A 449 -3.13 -3.40 -17.30
N ALA A 450 -3.29 -4.70 -17.08
CA ALA A 450 -2.19 -5.58 -16.71
C ALA A 450 -1.16 -5.67 -17.83
N LYS A 451 -1.59 -5.84 -19.09
CA LYS A 451 -0.69 -5.96 -20.23
C LYS A 451 0.09 -4.66 -20.48
N GLY A 452 -0.58 -3.50 -20.42
CA GLY A 452 0.08 -2.21 -20.56
C GLY A 452 1.11 -1.94 -19.45
N LEU A 453 0.78 -2.24 -18.20
CA LEU A 453 1.73 -2.13 -17.08
C LEU A 453 2.90 -3.09 -17.23
N ALA A 454 2.65 -4.34 -17.63
CA ALA A 454 3.71 -5.33 -17.85
C ALA A 454 4.72 -4.86 -18.90
N TYR A 455 4.26 -4.30 -20.01
CA TYR A 455 5.15 -3.80 -21.07
C TYR A 455 5.99 -2.61 -20.60
N ILE A 456 5.35 -1.63 -19.95
CA ILE A 456 6.07 -0.46 -19.44
C ILE A 456 7.08 -0.86 -18.37
N THR A 457 6.69 -1.72 -17.43
CA THR A 457 7.60 -2.18 -16.36
C THR A 457 8.76 -2.99 -16.92
N ALA A 458 8.54 -3.83 -17.94
CA ALA A 458 9.61 -4.60 -18.60
C ALA A 458 10.65 -3.67 -19.28
N TYR A 459 10.20 -2.62 -19.94
CA TYR A 459 11.10 -1.63 -20.53
C TYR A 459 11.87 -0.83 -19.48
N VAL A 460 11.19 -0.41 -18.40
CA VAL A 460 11.86 0.29 -17.28
C VAL A 460 12.89 -0.63 -16.61
N GLU A 461 12.55 -1.90 -16.40
CA GLU A 461 13.43 -2.92 -15.83
C GLU A 461 14.68 -3.12 -16.70
N GLU A 462 14.50 -3.36 -18.00
CA GLU A 462 15.60 -3.56 -18.96
C GLU A 462 16.55 -2.34 -18.97
N ARG A 463 15.97 -1.13 -18.96
CA ARG A 463 16.75 0.08 -18.90
C ARG A 463 17.51 0.22 -17.58
N ALA A 464 16.83 0.02 -16.46
CA ALA A 464 17.42 0.12 -15.13
C ALA A 464 18.56 -0.90 -14.92
N TYR A 465 18.42 -2.12 -15.44
CA TYR A 465 19.49 -3.12 -15.42
C TYR A 465 20.71 -2.68 -16.24
N ARG A 466 20.48 -2.12 -17.43
CA ARG A 466 21.56 -1.62 -18.28
C ARG A 466 22.30 -0.45 -17.60
N GLU A 467 21.59 0.52 -17.03
CA GLU A 467 22.16 1.67 -16.32
C GLU A 467 22.92 1.24 -15.05
N ALA A 468 22.39 0.24 -14.33
CA ALA A 468 23.06 -0.33 -13.18
C ALA A 468 24.22 -1.28 -13.52
N GLY A 469 24.48 -1.56 -14.81
CA GLY A 469 25.52 -2.49 -15.25
C GLY A 469 25.27 -3.95 -14.85
N ILE A 470 24.00 -4.38 -14.73
CA ILE A 470 23.62 -5.74 -14.36
C ILE A 470 23.63 -6.61 -15.61
N ALA A 471 24.58 -7.55 -15.67
CA ALA A 471 24.74 -8.44 -16.81
C ALA A 471 23.59 -9.48 -16.91
N ALA A 472 23.27 -9.92 -18.12
CA ALA A 472 22.18 -10.87 -18.35
C ALA A 472 22.21 -12.14 -17.47
N PRO A 473 23.37 -12.79 -17.21
CA PRO A 473 23.43 -13.94 -16.31
C PRO A 473 23.06 -13.64 -14.85
N GLU A 474 23.29 -12.39 -14.41
CA GLU A 474 22.97 -11.93 -13.05
C GLU A 474 21.49 -11.60 -12.89
N ARG A 475 20.82 -11.16 -13.97
CA ARG A 475 19.40 -10.73 -13.94
C ARG A 475 18.45 -11.77 -13.38
N ALA A 476 18.70 -13.06 -13.64
CA ALA A 476 17.85 -14.13 -13.13
C ALA A 476 17.70 -14.13 -11.60
N ARG A 477 18.69 -13.63 -10.85
CA ARG A 477 18.58 -13.46 -9.38
C ARG A 477 17.70 -12.27 -9.01
N TYR A 478 17.80 -11.19 -9.77
CA TYR A 478 16.95 -10.00 -9.60
C TYR A 478 15.49 -10.31 -9.97
N ASP A 479 15.28 -11.15 -10.97
CA ASP A 479 13.97 -11.57 -11.49
C ASP A 479 13.37 -12.74 -10.69
N GLY A 480 13.69 -12.86 -9.41
CA GLY A 480 13.12 -13.89 -8.55
C GLY A 480 13.56 -15.31 -8.91
N PHE A 481 14.83 -15.46 -9.28
CA PHE A 481 15.44 -16.74 -9.60
C PHE A 481 14.82 -17.44 -10.82
N GLY A 482 14.53 -16.66 -11.85
CA GLY A 482 14.02 -17.16 -13.12
C GLY A 482 12.50 -17.31 -13.20
N LEU A 483 11.78 -16.68 -12.30
CA LEU A 483 10.33 -16.54 -12.45
C LEU A 483 10.00 -15.71 -13.70
N PRO A 484 9.04 -16.12 -14.51
CA PRO A 484 8.59 -15.30 -15.63
C PRO A 484 7.92 -14.01 -15.13
N ILE A 485 7.96 -12.95 -15.94
CA ILE A 485 7.22 -11.71 -15.70
C ILE A 485 5.73 -11.93 -16.01
N GLY A 486 5.12 -12.99 -15.50
CA GLY A 486 3.73 -13.30 -15.78
C GLY A 486 2.78 -12.25 -15.20
N VAL A 487 1.80 -11.83 -16.00
CA VAL A 487 0.66 -11.04 -15.55
C VAL A 487 -0.65 -11.70 -15.96
N GLN A 488 -1.69 -11.49 -15.15
CA GLN A 488 -3.02 -12.03 -15.44
C GLN A 488 -4.12 -11.08 -14.93
N GLU A 489 -5.31 -11.20 -15.51
CA GLU A 489 -6.48 -10.35 -15.22
C GLU A 489 -7.64 -11.22 -14.73
N LEU A 490 -7.39 -12.08 -13.75
CA LEU A 490 -8.42 -12.95 -13.20
C LEU A 490 -9.37 -12.17 -12.31
N ARG A 491 -10.69 -12.39 -12.48
CA ARG A 491 -11.73 -11.93 -11.57
C ARG A 491 -11.76 -12.82 -10.34
N GLY A 492 -10.77 -12.68 -9.49
CA GLY A 492 -10.59 -13.53 -8.32
C GLY A 492 -9.65 -12.91 -7.31
N TYR A 493 -9.57 -13.54 -6.16
CA TYR A 493 -8.64 -13.17 -5.10
C TYR A 493 -7.79 -14.35 -4.66
N LYS A 494 -6.54 -14.05 -4.34
CA LYS A 494 -5.56 -15.02 -3.89
C LYS A 494 -5.86 -15.44 -2.46
N ALA A 495 -6.07 -16.74 -2.25
CA ALA A 495 -6.10 -17.35 -0.93
C ALA A 495 -4.65 -17.63 -0.50
N ARG A 496 -4.11 -16.79 0.36
CA ARG A 496 -2.74 -16.89 0.86
C ARG A 496 -2.67 -17.71 2.16
N PRO A 497 -1.53 -18.29 2.52
CA PRO A 497 -1.29 -18.86 3.84
C PRO A 497 -1.59 -17.85 4.95
N LEU A 498 -2.08 -18.32 6.08
CA LEU A 498 -2.60 -17.48 7.16
C LEU A 498 -1.68 -17.41 8.38
N ASP A 499 -0.41 -17.86 8.25
CA ASP A 499 0.59 -17.72 9.29
C ASP A 499 0.70 -16.25 9.72
N GLY A 500 0.60 -15.98 11.02
CA GLY A 500 0.65 -14.62 11.55
C GLY A 500 -0.54 -13.71 11.18
N ILE A 501 -1.64 -14.25 10.67
CA ILE A 501 -2.83 -13.49 10.25
C ILE A 501 -3.42 -12.61 11.37
N TRP A 502 -3.27 -13.01 12.61
CA TRP A 502 -3.73 -12.28 13.78
C TRP A 502 -3.22 -10.83 13.83
N ALA A 503 -2.06 -10.57 13.23
CA ALA A 503 -1.34 -9.30 13.29
C ALA A 503 -1.72 -8.32 12.18
N THR A 504 -2.70 -8.63 11.32
CA THR A 504 -3.04 -7.83 10.13
C THR A 504 -4.51 -7.41 10.02
N PRO A 505 -5.20 -7.08 11.12
CA PRO A 505 -6.53 -6.51 11.02
C PRO A 505 -6.47 -5.09 10.39
N PRO A 506 -7.58 -4.64 9.75
CA PRO A 506 -8.83 -5.32 9.47
C PRO A 506 -8.73 -6.29 8.29
N PHE A 507 -9.68 -7.24 8.20
CA PHE A 507 -9.63 -8.39 7.30
C PHE A 507 -10.44 -8.19 6.01
N LEU A 508 -10.36 -9.20 5.12
CA LEU A 508 -10.64 -9.16 3.69
C LEU A 508 -9.64 -8.27 2.94
N HIS A 509 -9.61 -8.39 1.61
CA HIS A 509 -8.69 -7.61 0.77
C HIS A 509 -8.86 -6.09 0.91
N ASN A 510 -10.07 -5.64 1.22
CA ASN A 510 -10.44 -4.22 1.35
C ASN A 510 -10.54 -3.73 2.81
N GLY A 511 -10.18 -4.56 3.80
CA GLY A 511 -10.23 -4.20 5.21
C GLY A 511 -11.64 -3.96 5.76
N SER A 512 -12.67 -4.56 5.14
CA SER A 512 -14.08 -4.30 5.46
C SER A 512 -14.65 -5.14 6.62
N VAL A 513 -13.82 -5.98 7.25
CA VAL A 513 -14.20 -6.79 8.43
C VAL A 513 -13.18 -6.54 9.55
N PRO A 514 -13.59 -5.99 10.71
CA PRO A 514 -12.66 -5.46 11.70
C PRO A 514 -11.90 -6.51 12.50
N ASN A 515 -12.42 -7.74 12.65
CA ASN A 515 -11.81 -8.78 13.46
C ASN A 515 -12.13 -10.20 12.93
N LEU A 516 -11.36 -11.20 13.37
CA LEU A 516 -11.51 -12.58 12.92
C LEU A 516 -12.85 -13.19 13.33
N PHE A 517 -13.36 -12.88 14.52
CA PHE A 517 -14.64 -13.43 14.95
C PHE A 517 -15.78 -13.03 14.01
N GLN A 518 -15.81 -11.75 13.58
CA GLN A 518 -16.80 -11.30 12.59
C GLN A 518 -16.56 -11.89 11.19
N LEU A 519 -15.30 -12.12 10.81
CA LEU A 519 -14.99 -12.79 9.53
C LEU A 519 -15.58 -14.21 9.47
N LEU A 520 -15.54 -14.93 10.60
CA LEU A 520 -16.07 -16.27 10.74
C LEU A 520 -17.60 -16.30 11.01
N SER A 521 -18.19 -15.12 11.22
CA SER A 521 -19.63 -14.97 11.45
C SER A 521 -20.41 -14.83 10.15
N PRO A 522 -21.72 -15.18 10.15
CA PRO A 522 -22.59 -14.86 9.02
C PRO A 522 -22.54 -13.37 8.65
N VAL A 523 -22.66 -13.07 7.37
CA VAL A 523 -22.61 -11.69 6.86
C VAL A 523 -23.61 -10.76 7.56
N ALA A 524 -24.78 -11.29 7.92
CA ALA A 524 -25.82 -10.53 8.62
C ALA A 524 -25.38 -10.05 10.03
N GLU A 525 -24.42 -10.73 10.66
CA GLU A 525 -23.87 -10.40 11.99
C GLU A 525 -22.68 -9.43 11.89
N ARG A 526 -22.12 -9.20 10.71
CA ARG A 526 -20.96 -8.30 10.51
C ARG A 526 -21.39 -6.84 10.65
N GLN A 527 -20.50 -6.02 11.21
CA GLN A 527 -20.70 -4.57 11.26
C GLN A 527 -20.81 -3.99 9.85
N LYS A 528 -21.82 -3.15 9.63
CA LYS A 528 -22.02 -2.44 8.35
C LYS A 528 -21.22 -1.15 8.29
N GLN A 529 -20.92 -0.57 9.44
CA GLN A 529 -20.12 0.65 9.60
C GLN A 529 -19.26 0.52 10.85
N PHE A 530 -18.00 0.94 10.75
CA PHE A 530 -17.10 0.96 11.90
C PHE A 530 -15.98 1.99 11.68
N TRP A 531 -15.33 2.41 12.78
CA TRP A 531 -14.27 3.39 12.72
C TRP A 531 -12.91 2.73 12.54
N VAL A 532 -12.07 3.30 11.66
CA VAL A 532 -10.69 2.86 11.38
C VAL A 532 -9.70 4.01 11.59
N GLY A 533 -8.41 3.67 11.75
CA GLY A 533 -7.32 4.61 12.05
C GLY A 533 -6.84 4.52 13.49
N SER A 534 -7.56 3.80 14.37
CA SER A 534 -7.04 3.38 15.66
C SER A 534 -6.19 2.12 15.51
N ARG A 535 -5.12 2.02 16.31
CA ARG A 535 -4.29 0.82 16.44
C ARG A 535 -4.61 0.00 17.69
N GLU A 536 -5.62 0.43 18.45
CA GLU A 536 -6.09 -0.30 19.62
C GLU A 536 -6.59 -1.67 19.19
N PHE A 537 -6.02 -2.70 19.80
CA PHE A 537 -6.24 -4.10 19.46
C PHE A 537 -7.15 -4.78 20.46
N ASP A 538 -8.01 -5.65 19.98
CA ASP A 538 -8.83 -6.55 20.80
C ASP A 538 -8.28 -7.99 20.66
N PRO A 539 -7.52 -8.50 21.64
CA PRO A 539 -6.92 -9.82 21.56
C PRO A 539 -7.94 -10.96 21.68
N ARG A 540 -9.16 -10.67 22.16
CA ARG A 540 -10.22 -11.68 22.24
C ARG A 540 -10.85 -11.96 20.88
N HIS A 541 -11.29 -10.91 20.17
CA HIS A 541 -11.88 -11.07 18.83
C HIS A 541 -10.82 -11.11 17.74
N VAL A 542 -9.57 -10.82 18.06
CA VAL A 542 -8.42 -10.68 17.18
C VAL A 542 -8.70 -9.66 16.07
N GLY A 543 -8.61 -8.37 16.43
CA GLY A 543 -8.91 -7.29 15.52
C GLY A 543 -8.74 -5.91 16.11
N ILE A 544 -9.11 -4.89 15.32
CA ILE A 544 -9.08 -3.47 15.76
C ILE A 544 -10.34 -3.13 16.56
N ARG A 545 -10.21 -2.16 17.46
CA ARG A 545 -11.38 -1.52 18.09
C ARG A 545 -12.10 -0.66 17.07
N THR A 546 -13.43 -0.69 17.12
CA THR A 546 -14.33 -0.16 16.08
C THR A 546 -15.15 1.03 16.50
N GLU A 547 -15.06 1.43 17.78
CA GLU A 547 -15.82 2.53 18.36
C GLU A 547 -15.35 3.88 17.78
N ARG A 548 -16.26 4.84 17.80
CA ARG A 548 -15.97 6.21 17.36
C ARG A 548 -14.88 6.85 18.21
N PHE A 549 -13.90 7.47 17.55
CA PHE A 549 -12.89 8.29 18.20
C PHE A 549 -12.57 9.54 17.36
N ALA A 550 -11.97 10.55 18.00
CA ALA A 550 -11.64 11.81 17.34
C ALA A 550 -10.57 11.60 16.26
N GLY A 551 -10.84 12.05 15.06
CA GLY A 551 -9.93 11.93 13.92
C GLY A 551 -9.99 10.58 13.19
N GLY A 552 -10.81 9.63 13.65
CA GLY A 552 -11.02 8.37 12.95
C GLY A 552 -11.82 8.54 11.66
N PHE A 553 -11.70 7.58 10.78
CA PHE A 553 -12.45 7.46 9.52
C PHE A 553 -13.58 6.44 9.67
N LEU A 554 -14.81 6.80 9.28
CA LEU A 554 -15.94 5.88 9.28
C LEU A 554 -15.94 5.07 7.97
N LEU A 555 -15.62 3.78 8.06
CA LEU A 555 -15.74 2.86 6.94
C LEU A 555 -17.20 2.40 6.84
N ASP A 556 -17.82 2.64 5.68
CA ASP A 556 -19.18 2.20 5.36
C ASP A 556 -19.12 1.10 4.29
N THR A 557 -19.58 -0.09 4.66
CA THR A 557 -19.54 -1.27 3.78
C THR A 557 -20.61 -1.26 2.68
N ALA A 558 -21.49 -0.27 2.65
CA ALA A 558 -22.46 -0.07 1.58
C ALA A 558 -21.87 0.67 0.37
N ILE A 559 -20.70 1.33 0.54
CA ILE A 559 -20.02 2.05 -0.54
C ILE A 559 -19.27 1.03 -1.43
N THR A 560 -19.31 1.25 -2.74
CA THR A 560 -18.57 0.44 -3.74
C THR A 560 -17.08 0.32 -3.36
N GLY A 561 -16.52 -0.88 -3.44
CA GLY A 561 -15.15 -1.19 -3.04
C GLY A 561 -14.98 -1.47 -1.54
N ASN A 562 -15.97 -1.16 -0.71
CA ASN A 562 -15.95 -1.40 0.73
C ASN A 562 -16.80 -2.61 1.17
N GLY A 563 -17.35 -3.38 0.24
CA GLY A 563 -18.27 -4.47 0.56
C GLY A 563 -17.64 -5.51 1.50
N ASN A 564 -18.40 -5.95 2.51
CA ASN A 564 -17.99 -6.98 3.47
C ASN A 564 -18.74 -8.31 3.31
N ARG A 565 -19.36 -8.52 2.14
CA ARG A 565 -20.08 -9.76 1.80
C ARG A 565 -19.11 -10.90 1.49
N GLY A 566 -19.66 -12.09 1.28
CA GLY A 566 -18.93 -13.28 0.87
C GLY A 566 -18.00 -13.83 1.94
N HIS A 567 -17.17 -14.81 1.56
CA HIS A 567 -16.34 -15.58 2.47
C HIS A 567 -17.13 -16.05 3.72
N GLU A 568 -18.33 -16.60 3.46
CA GLU A 568 -19.32 -16.85 4.49
C GLU A 568 -19.42 -18.33 4.83
N PHE A 569 -19.52 -18.62 6.13
CA PHE A 569 -19.83 -19.95 6.67
C PHE A 569 -21.31 -20.02 6.98
N ARG A 570 -22.07 -20.68 6.09
CA ARG A 570 -23.53 -20.73 6.15
C ARG A 570 -24.07 -22.08 5.63
N ALA A 571 -25.21 -22.51 6.13
CA ALA A 571 -25.91 -23.67 5.56
C ALA A 571 -26.34 -23.40 4.10
N GLY A 572 -26.25 -24.43 3.27
CA GLY A 572 -26.62 -24.37 1.87
C GLY A 572 -25.55 -24.86 0.92
N CYS A 573 -25.71 -24.55 -0.36
CA CYS A 573 -24.71 -24.88 -1.38
C CYS A 573 -23.50 -23.95 -1.30
N ARG A 574 -22.34 -24.40 -1.75
CA ARG A 574 -21.12 -23.62 -1.88
C ARG A 574 -21.07 -22.84 -3.18
N GLY A 575 -20.47 -21.66 -3.12
CA GLY A 575 -20.47 -20.66 -4.18
C GLY A 575 -21.38 -19.48 -3.84
N ASN A 576 -21.39 -18.45 -4.66
CA ASN A 576 -22.17 -17.23 -4.42
C ASN A 576 -21.92 -16.64 -3.01
N GLY A 577 -20.67 -16.66 -2.55
CA GLY A 577 -20.25 -16.12 -1.26
C GLY A 577 -20.17 -17.14 -0.12
N VAL A 578 -20.70 -18.34 -0.27
CA VAL A 578 -20.64 -19.41 0.75
C VAL A 578 -19.43 -20.29 0.51
N ILE A 579 -18.51 -20.34 1.47
CA ILE A 579 -17.26 -21.11 1.38
C ILE A 579 -17.25 -22.35 2.28
N GLY A 580 -18.11 -22.42 3.28
CA GLY A 580 -18.17 -23.51 4.23
C GLY A 580 -19.53 -23.64 4.89
N ARG A 581 -19.70 -24.74 5.66
CA ARG A 581 -20.90 -24.97 6.48
C ARG A 581 -21.04 -23.88 7.55
N ALA A 582 -22.23 -23.76 8.11
CA ALA A 582 -22.44 -22.92 9.28
C ALA A 582 -21.54 -23.36 10.44
N LEU A 583 -20.90 -22.40 11.09
CA LEU A 583 -20.09 -22.59 12.28
C LEU A 583 -20.90 -22.20 13.52
N ALA A 584 -20.94 -23.10 14.51
CA ALA A 584 -21.52 -22.78 15.82
C ALA A 584 -20.64 -21.70 16.53
N PRO A 585 -21.20 -20.94 17.49
CA PRO A 585 -20.42 -19.90 18.19
C PRO A 585 -19.12 -20.41 18.83
N HIS A 586 -19.14 -21.62 19.46
CA HIS A 586 -17.93 -22.19 20.04
C HIS A 586 -16.89 -22.61 18.99
N GLU A 587 -17.31 -23.04 17.80
CA GLU A 587 -16.41 -23.36 16.70
C GLU A 587 -15.73 -22.10 16.14
N ARG A 588 -16.42 -20.96 16.07
CA ARG A 588 -15.85 -19.67 15.69
C ARG A 588 -14.75 -19.25 16.68
N TRP A 589 -15.00 -19.37 17.99
CA TRP A 589 -13.99 -19.08 19.02
C TRP A 589 -12.80 -20.02 18.94
N ALA A 590 -13.02 -21.31 18.74
CA ALA A 590 -11.95 -22.28 18.56
C ALA A 590 -11.06 -21.92 17.36
N LEU A 591 -11.65 -21.53 16.23
CA LEU A 591 -10.90 -21.05 15.05
C LEU A 591 -10.13 -19.76 15.36
N VAL A 592 -10.72 -18.80 16.08
CA VAL A 592 -10.02 -17.58 16.48
C VAL A 592 -8.79 -17.90 17.32
N GLU A 593 -8.92 -18.81 18.31
CA GLU A 593 -7.79 -19.22 19.15
C GLU A 593 -6.68 -19.91 18.34
N TYR A 594 -7.03 -20.78 17.40
CA TYR A 594 -6.03 -21.41 16.54
C TYR A 594 -5.34 -20.41 15.60
N LEU A 595 -6.09 -19.45 15.03
CA LEU A 595 -5.52 -18.44 14.12
C LEU A 595 -4.56 -17.45 14.81
N LYS A 596 -4.54 -17.38 16.13
CA LYS A 596 -3.50 -16.66 16.89
C LYS A 596 -2.14 -17.31 16.72
N VAL A 597 -2.09 -18.64 16.59
CA VAL A 597 -0.88 -19.47 16.71
C VAL A 597 -0.59 -20.34 15.48
N LEU A 598 -1.42 -20.24 14.46
CA LEU A 598 -1.23 -20.97 13.20
C LEU A 598 0.18 -20.70 12.64
N GLY A 599 0.90 -21.76 12.32
CA GLY A 599 2.27 -21.70 11.78
C GLY A 599 3.36 -21.47 12.83
N ASP A 600 3.05 -21.37 14.13
CA ASP A 600 4.05 -21.31 15.19
C ASP A 600 4.38 -22.73 15.73
N PRO A 601 5.58 -23.28 15.42
CA PRO A 601 5.94 -24.64 15.80
C PRO A 601 5.92 -24.87 17.32
N ALA A 602 6.19 -23.84 18.13
CA ALA A 602 6.19 -23.95 19.59
C ALA A 602 4.79 -24.15 20.16
N PHE A 603 3.79 -23.51 19.55
CA PHE A 603 2.38 -23.74 19.89
C PHE A 603 1.84 -25.00 19.26
N GLU A 604 2.13 -25.30 18.00
CA GLU A 604 1.70 -26.52 17.32
C GLU A 604 2.09 -27.78 18.12
N ALA A 605 3.27 -27.80 18.72
CA ALA A 605 3.74 -28.91 19.56
C ALA A 605 2.95 -29.07 20.88
N ARG A 606 2.24 -28.03 21.32
CA ARG A 606 1.42 -28.03 22.57
C ARG A 606 -0.03 -28.46 22.32
N LEU A 607 -0.49 -28.45 21.06
CA LEU A 607 -1.87 -28.72 20.71
C LEU A 607 -2.16 -30.24 20.74
N THR A 608 -3.32 -30.60 21.30
CA THR A 608 -3.83 -31.99 21.27
C THR A 608 -4.28 -32.33 19.85
N ASP A 609 -3.91 -33.51 19.36
CA ASP A 609 -4.36 -33.99 18.06
C ASP A 609 -5.83 -34.42 18.09
N ILE A 610 -6.68 -33.62 17.47
CA ILE A 610 -8.11 -33.90 17.28
C ILE A 610 -8.27 -34.20 15.78
N PRO A 611 -8.76 -35.42 15.43
CA PRO A 611 -8.96 -35.76 14.02
C PRO A 611 -9.95 -34.78 13.36
N PRO A 612 -9.59 -34.14 12.26
CA PRO A 612 -10.52 -33.30 11.53
C PRO A 612 -11.60 -34.17 10.88
N GLN A 613 -12.81 -33.64 10.77
CA GLN A 613 -13.79 -34.25 9.87
C GLN A 613 -13.31 -34.16 8.43
N PRO A 614 -13.58 -35.15 7.60
CA PRO A 614 -13.23 -35.06 6.18
C PRO A 614 -13.84 -33.81 5.56
N TYR A 615 -13.02 -33.10 4.78
CA TYR A 615 -13.51 -31.96 4.01
C TYR A 615 -14.72 -32.38 3.17
N ASN A 616 -15.87 -31.88 3.52
CA ASN A 616 -17.08 -32.06 2.74
C ASN A 616 -17.40 -30.76 1.97
N PRO A 617 -17.16 -30.73 0.66
CA PRO A 617 -17.44 -29.53 -0.14
C PRO A 617 -18.93 -29.13 -0.10
N GLY A 618 -19.82 -30.02 0.29
CA GLY A 618 -21.25 -29.83 0.11
C GLY A 618 -21.65 -29.72 -1.38
N PRO A 619 -22.91 -29.59 -1.69
CA PRO A 619 -23.34 -29.37 -3.06
C PRO A 619 -22.87 -28.00 -3.56
N ALA A 620 -22.33 -27.91 -4.80
CA ALA A 620 -22.12 -26.62 -5.45
C ALA A 620 -23.47 -25.94 -5.73
N CYS A 621 -23.49 -24.61 -5.68
CA CYS A 621 -24.65 -23.86 -6.14
C CYS A 621 -24.81 -24.03 -7.65
N PRO A 622 -26.05 -24.16 -8.15
CA PRO A 622 -26.34 -24.27 -9.58
C PRO A 622 -25.90 -23.02 -10.38
#